data_5b6faf9b91c82df4977359dcbbf8448c
#
_entry.id   5b6faf9b91c82df4977359dcbbf8448c
#
_cell.length_a   1.000
_cell.length_b   1.000
_cell.length_c   1.000
_cell.angle_alpha   90.00
_cell.angle_beta   90.00
_cell.angle_gamma   90.00
#
_symmetry.space_group_name_H-M   'P 1'
#
loop_
_entity.id
_entity.type
_entity.pdbx_description
1 polymer ?
#
loop_
_entity_poly.entity_id
_entity_poly.type
_entity_poly.pdbx_seq_one_letter_code
_entity_poly.pdbx_strand_id
1 'polypeptide(L)'
;MTKLVAQSVINSFFDGKHADPFAVLGMHETHNGIEIRALLPDADKVEVIDKENQSIVVVLEKVDDRGFFTAIVPEIHHFFAYQLKVYWGAEAQIIEDPYRFHPMINDLDQWLLAEGSLLRPYEVLGAHFTECDGVPGVNFRVWAPNAKRVSLVGDFNYWDGRRHPMRFHPASGVWELFLPKASLGQRYKFELIDCYGNLRLKADPYAFSSELRPDTASEISMLPDVVEMTEERRSEERRVGKECKIGRAHV
;
A
#
# COMPACT_ATOMS: atom_id res chain seq x y z
N MET A 1 -22.36 -26.01 -6.73
CA MET A 1 -22.27 -24.72 -7.41
C MET A 1 -21.42 -23.81 -6.53
N THR A 2 -20.21 -23.54 -6.95
CA THR A 2 -19.29 -22.64 -6.28
C THR A 2 -19.93 -21.26 -6.22
N LYS A 3 -20.02 -20.67 -5.03
CA LYS A 3 -20.57 -19.33 -4.86
C LYS A 3 -19.50 -18.34 -5.32
N LEU A 4 -19.44 -18.13 -6.63
CA LEU A 4 -18.59 -17.09 -7.23
C LEU A 4 -18.87 -15.75 -6.53
N VAL A 5 -17.83 -14.94 -6.38
CA VAL A 5 -17.95 -13.57 -5.87
C VAL A 5 -19.07 -12.87 -6.65
N ALA A 6 -20.03 -12.27 -5.93
CA ALA A 6 -21.15 -11.62 -6.59
C ALA A 6 -20.66 -10.52 -7.53
N GLN A 7 -21.23 -10.43 -8.72
CA GLN A 7 -20.87 -9.38 -9.71
C GLN A 7 -20.97 -7.96 -9.15
N SER A 8 -21.87 -7.74 -8.17
CA SER A 8 -21.97 -6.46 -7.46
C SER A 8 -20.72 -6.10 -6.68
N VAL A 9 -20.03 -7.09 -6.08
CA VAL A 9 -18.76 -6.89 -5.37
C VAL A 9 -17.66 -6.54 -6.37
N ILE A 10 -17.53 -7.28 -7.45
CA ILE A 10 -16.59 -7.01 -8.53
C ILE A 10 -16.80 -5.59 -9.07
N ASN A 11 -18.04 -5.20 -9.35
CA ASN A 11 -18.37 -3.87 -9.82
C ASN A 11 -17.97 -2.80 -8.80
N SER A 12 -18.13 -3.04 -7.49
CA SER A 12 -17.76 -2.07 -6.46
C SER A 12 -16.26 -1.75 -6.42
N PHE A 13 -15.40 -2.72 -6.78
CA PHE A 13 -13.97 -2.48 -6.95
C PHE A 13 -13.70 -1.52 -8.11
N PHE A 14 -14.26 -1.80 -9.28
CA PHE A 14 -14.04 -0.98 -10.45
C PHE A 14 -14.66 0.41 -10.34
N ASP A 15 -15.78 0.52 -9.63
CA ASP A 15 -16.40 1.81 -9.30
C ASP A 15 -15.66 2.57 -8.19
N GLY A 16 -14.65 1.95 -7.57
CA GLY A 16 -13.90 2.54 -6.48
C GLY A 16 -14.73 2.76 -5.20
N LYS A 17 -15.71 1.90 -4.97
CA LYS A 17 -16.63 1.98 -3.81
C LYS A 17 -16.36 0.92 -2.75
N HIS A 18 -15.40 0.02 -2.97
CA HIS A 18 -15.08 -1.04 -2.03
C HIS A 18 -14.14 -0.53 -0.93
N ALA A 19 -14.60 -0.56 0.33
CA ALA A 19 -13.85 -0.04 1.47
C ALA A 19 -12.83 -1.03 2.07
N ASP A 20 -13.04 -2.35 1.86
CA ASP A 20 -12.15 -3.38 2.38
C ASP A 20 -11.76 -4.39 1.29
N PRO A 21 -10.66 -4.14 0.57
CA PRO A 21 -10.17 -5.04 -0.45
C PRO A 21 -9.73 -6.40 0.11
N PHE A 22 -9.25 -6.47 1.34
CA PHE A 22 -8.76 -7.70 1.96
C PHE A 22 -9.89 -8.67 2.34
N ALA A 23 -11.11 -8.20 2.48
CA ALA A 23 -12.28 -9.08 2.65
C ALA A 23 -12.65 -9.83 1.36
N VAL A 24 -12.10 -9.43 0.21
CA VAL A 24 -12.42 -10.01 -1.09
C VAL A 24 -11.21 -10.58 -1.80
N LEU A 25 -10.09 -9.87 -1.84
CA LEU A 25 -8.84 -10.28 -2.51
C LEU A 25 -7.97 -11.12 -1.57
N GLY A 26 -7.03 -11.89 -2.15
CA GLY A 26 -6.16 -12.79 -1.41
C GLY A 26 -6.77 -14.18 -1.24
N MET A 27 -6.38 -14.88 -0.19
CA MET A 27 -6.85 -16.22 0.18
C MET A 27 -8.05 -16.15 1.12
N HIS A 28 -9.04 -17.01 0.87
CA HIS A 28 -10.23 -17.14 1.70
C HIS A 28 -10.58 -18.61 1.92
N GLU A 29 -10.89 -18.96 3.17
CA GLU A 29 -11.42 -20.28 3.50
C GLU A 29 -12.85 -20.42 2.98
N THR A 30 -13.13 -21.54 2.34
CA THR A 30 -14.47 -21.90 1.87
C THR A 30 -14.78 -23.35 2.28
N HIS A 31 -16.04 -23.75 2.19
CA HIS A 31 -16.44 -25.15 2.42
C HIS A 31 -15.76 -26.15 1.47
N ASN A 32 -15.26 -25.66 0.33
CA ASN A 32 -14.70 -26.49 -0.74
C ASN A 32 -13.17 -26.37 -0.84
N GLY A 33 -12.49 -25.80 0.17
CA GLY A 33 -11.06 -25.56 0.17
C GLY A 33 -10.72 -24.08 0.21
N ILE A 34 -9.50 -23.74 -0.18
CA ILE A 34 -9.02 -22.35 -0.24
C ILE A 34 -9.41 -21.73 -1.58
N GLU A 35 -10.09 -20.61 -1.55
CA GLU A 35 -10.33 -19.76 -2.72
C GLU A 35 -9.31 -18.63 -2.77
N ILE A 36 -8.66 -18.44 -3.92
CA ILE A 36 -7.69 -17.36 -4.16
C ILE A 36 -8.29 -16.40 -5.17
N ARG A 37 -8.28 -15.12 -4.83
CA ARG A 37 -8.87 -14.05 -5.64
C ARG A 37 -7.86 -12.94 -5.86
N ALA A 38 -7.70 -12.52 -7.11
CA ALA A 38 -6.79 -11.46 -7.50
C ALA A 38 -7.45 -10.44 -8.42
N LEU A 39 -7.11 -9.17 -8.23
CA LEU A 39 -7.50 -8.09 -9.13
C LEU A 39 -6.24 -7.60 -9.86
N LEU A 40 -6.10 -8.01 -11.11
CA LEU A 40 -4.96 -7.74 -11.97
C LEU A 40 -5.45 -7.19 -13.31
N PRO A 41 -5.71 -5.88 -13.41
CA PRO A 41 -6.11 -5.25 -14.64
C PRO A 41 -5.12 -5.55 -15.77
N ASP A 42 -5.67 -5.77 -16.97
CA ASP A 42 -4.94 -6.01 -18.20
C ASP A 42 -4.12 -7.33 -18.23
N ALA A 43 -4.23 -8.20 -17.21
CA ALA A 43 -3.62 -9.51 -17.25
C ALA A 43 -4.45 -10.50 -18.12
N ASP A 44 -3.73 -11.35 -18.85
CA ASP A 44 -4.33 -12.38 -19.70
C ASP A 44 -4.53 -13.70 -18.94
N LYS A 45 -3.55 -14.09 -18.13
CA LYS A 45 -3.53 -15.33 -17.36
C LYS A 45 -2.82 -15.13 -16.02
N VAL A 46 -3.27 -15.83 -15.00
CA VAL A 46 -2.66 -15.82 -13.67
C VAL A 46 -2.53 -17.26 -13.16
N GLU A 47 -1.34 -17.63 -12.71
CA GLU A 47 -1.03 -18.89 -12.05
C GLU A 47 -0.62 -18.64 -10.61
N VAL A 48 -1.11 -19.44 -9.69
CA VAL A 48 -0.68 -19.44 -8.29
C VAL A 48 0.50 -20.40 -8.15
N ILE A 49 1.61 -19.92 -7.60
CA ILE A 49 2.81 -20.69 -7.34
C ILE A 49 2.99 -20.81 -5.84
N ASP A 50 3.19 -22.03 -5.35
CA ASP A 50 3.62 -22.26 -3.98
C ASP A 50 5.05 -21.75 -3.79
N LYS A 51 5.26 -20.93 -2.77
CA LYS A 51 6.54 -20.26 -2.53
C LYS A 51 7.64 -21.25 -2.06
N GLU A 52 7.25 -22.33 -1.39
CA GLU A 52 8.20 -23.30 -0.83
C GLU A 52 8.77 -24.22 -1.92
N ASN A 53 7.92 -24.80 -2.74
CA ASN A 53 8.31 -25.80 -3.72
C ASN A 53 8.34 -25.30 -5.16
N GLN A 54 7.94 -24.04 -5.39
CA GLN A 54 7.90 -23.38 -6.71
C GLN A 54 7.01 -24.11 -7.75
N SER A 55 6.06 -24.92 -7.29
CA SER A 55 5.10 -25.62 -8.16
C SER A 55 3.87 -24.75 -8.42
N ILE A 56 3.25 -24.97 -9.59
CA ILE A 56 1.96 -24.36 -9.91
C ILE A 56 0.89 -25.11 -9.15
N VAL A 57 0.20 -24.40 -8.24
CA VAL A 57 -0.91 -24.93 -7.44
C VAL A 57 -2.20 -24.95 -8.26
N VAL A 58 -2.53 -23.82 -8.89
CA VAL A 58 -3.75 -23.64 -9.66
C VAL A 58 -3.59 -22.49 -10.67
N VAL A 59 -4.35 -22.57 -11.76
CA VAL A 59 -4.53 -21.45 -12.69
C VAL A 59 -5.83 -20.74 -12.34
N LEU A 60 -5.78 -19.43 -12.11
CA LEU A 60 -6.96 -18.64 -11.79
C LEU A 60 -7.81 -18.43 -13.07
N GLU A 61 -9.11 -18.60 -12.93
CA GLU A 61 -10.08 -18.29 -13.98
C GLU A 61 -10.39 -16.79 -14.00
N LYS A 62 -10.34 -16.19 -15.18
CA LYS A 62 -10.75 -14.79 -15.38
C LYS A 62 -12.26 -14.71 -15.42
N VAL A 63 -12.86 -14.21 -14.33
CA VAL A 63 -14.33 -14.13 -14.19
C VAL A 63 -14.90 -12.76 -14.57
N ASP A 64 -14.04 -11.78 -14.78
CA ASP A 64 -14.42 -10.46 -15.31
C ASP A 64 -13.29 -9.92 -16.20
N ASP A 65 -13.67 -9.43 -17.39
CA ASP A 65 -12.71 -8.94 -18.41
C ASP A 65 -11.87 -7.76 -17.94
N ARG A 66 -12.30 -7.05 -16.90
CA ARG A 66 -11.55 -5.96 -16.28
C ARG A 66 -10.38 -6.43 -15.39
N GLY A 67 -10.17 -7.76 -15.29
CA GLY A 67 -9.01 -8.35 -14.62
C GLY A 67 -9.30 -8.92 -13.23
N PHE A 68 -10.52 -9.40 -12.96
CA PHE A 68 -10.80 -10.15 -11.75
C PHE A 68 -10.64 -11.65 -11.99
N PHE A 69 -9.78 -12.28 -11.19
CA PHE A 69 -9.42 -13.69 -11.30
C PHE A 69 -9.77 -14.44 -10.01
N THR A 70 -10.20 -15.68 -10.11
CA THR A 70 -10.45 -16.55 -8.95
C THR A 70 -10.23 -18.02 -9.27
N ALA A 71 -9.85 -18.81 -8.27
CA ALA A 71 -9.90 -20.27 -8.32
C ALA A 71 -10.05 -20.82 -6.91
N ILE A 72 -10.59 -22.05 -6.82
CA ILE A 72 -10.65 -22.84 -5.59
C ILE A 72 -9.63 -23.97 -5.68
N VAL A 73 -8.87 -24.15 -4.62
CA VAL A 73 -7.96 -25.30 -4.43
C VAL A 73 -8.61 -26.24 -3.43
N PRO A 74 -9.31 -27.31 -3.89
CA PRO A 74 -10.15 -28.13 -3.02
C PRO A 74 -9.36 -28.99 -2.04
N GLU A 75 -8.09 -29.29 -2.35
CA GLU A 75 -7.23 -30.15 -1.54
C GLU A 75 -6.53 -29.43 -0.39
N ILE A 76 -6.55 -28.09 -0.39
CA ILE A 76 -5.90 -27.24 0.59
C ILE A 76 -6.94 -26.59 1.49
N HIS A 77 -6.80 -26.76 2.80
CA HIS A 77 -7.69 -26.21 3.83
C HIS A 77 -6.96 -25.32 4.85
N HIS A 78 -5.76 -24.83 4.49
CA HIS A 78 -4.95 -23.93 5.32
C HIS A 78 -4.30 -22.87 4.45
N PHE A 79 -4.03 -21.71 5.02
CA PHE A 79 -3.27 -20.66 4.34
C PHE A 79 -1.82 -21.11 4.10
N PHE A 80 -1.27 -20.76 2.96
CA PHE A 80 0.11 -21.06 2.58
C PHE A 80 0.77 -19.84 1.92
N ALA A 81 2.08 -19.81 1.91
CA ALA A 81 2.84 -18.77 1.22
C ALA A 81 2.82 -19.01 -0.29
N TYR A 82 2.31 -18.05 -1.04
CA TYR A 82 2.20 -18.14 -2.50
C TYR A 82 2.69 -16.88 -3.21
N GLN A 83 2.93 -17.02 -4.49
CA GLN A 83 3.20 -15.95 -5.43
C GLN A 83 2.27 -16.08 -6.63
N LEU A 84 2.07 -14.99 -7.35
CA LEU A 84 1.30 -14.97 -8.58
C LEU A 84 2.25 -14.84 -9.77
N LYS A 85 2.14 -15.78 -10.71
CA LYS A 85 2.78 -15.66 -12.02
C LYS A 85 1.74 -15.11 -12.99
N VAL A 86 1.95 -13.88 -13.38
CA VAL A 86 1.02 -13.09 -14.17
C VAL A 86 1.56 -12.95 -15.58
N TYR A 87 0.70 -13.11 -16.55
CA TYR A 87 1.02 -13.00 -17.97
C TYR A 87 0.33 -11.76 -18.56
N TRP A 88 1.13 -10.90 -19.19
CA TRP A 88 0.69 -9.75 -19.97
C TRP A 88 1.21 -9.92 -21.40
N GLY A 89 0.37 -10.42 -22.30
CA GLY A 89 0.80 -10.82 -23.65
C GLY A 89 1.85 -11.95 -23.61
N ALA A 90 3.01 -11.68 -24.16
CA ALA A 90 4.12 -12.65 -24.22
C ALA A 90 5.02 -12.62 -22.96
N GLU A 91 4.88 -11.61 -22.10
CA GLU A 91 5.70 -11.46 -20.88
C GLU A 91 5.04 -12.11 -19.69
N ALA A 92 5.84 -12.79 -18.86
CA ALA A 92 5.39 -13.37 -17.60
C ALA A 92 6.25 -12.85 -16.45
N GLN A 93 5.60 -12.41 -15.38
CA GLN A 93 6.26 -11.92 -14.18
C GLN A 93 5.76 -12.63 -12.93
N ILE A 94 6.68 -12.95 -12.01
CA ILE A 94 6.32 -13.47 -10.68
C ILE A 94 6.27 -12.30 -9.70
N ILE A 95 5.10 -12.11 -9.11
CA ILE A 95 4.84 -11.05 -8.14
C ILE A 95 4.36 -11.65 -6.81
N GLU A 96 4.62 -10.94 -5.72
CA GLU A 96 3.96 -11.20 -4.43
C GLU A 96 2.57 -10.58 -4.46
N ASP A 97 1.58 -11.25 -3.92
CA ASP A 97 0.24 -10.68 -3.77
C ASP A 97 0.20 -9.78 -2.51
N PRO A 98 -0.04 -8.47 -2.64
CA PRO A 98 -0.14 -7.58 -1.48
C PRO A 98 -1.27 -7.96 -0.51
N TYR A 99 -2.28 -8.65 -1.00
CA TYR A 99 -3.48 -8.98 -0.22
C TYR A 99 -3.35 -10.27 0.62
N ARG A 100 -2.21 -10.97 0.55
CA ARG A 100 -1.91 -12.09 1.43
C ARG A 100 -1.37 -11.69 2.80
N PHE A 101 -0.89 -10.45 2.95
CA PHE A 101 -0.23 -9.99 4.15
C PHE A 101 -1.21 -9.50 5.22
N HIS A 102 -0.88 -9.79 6.49
CA HIS A 102 -1.68 -9.35 7.63
C HIS A 102 -1.52 -7.84 7.91
N PRO A 103 -2.44 -7.22 8.68
CA PRO A 103 -2.26 -5.84 9.14
C PRO A 103 -1.00 -5.71 9.99
N MET A 104 -0.26 -4.63 9.80
CA MET A 104 1.00 -4.40 10.52
C MET A 104 0.90 -3.26 11.55
N ILE A 105 -0.16 -2.44 11.51
CA ILE A 105 -0.40 -1.44 12.55
C ILE A 105 -0.87 -2.15 13.83
N ASN A 106 -0.20 -1.88 14.95
CA ASN A 106 -0.56 -2.47 16.23
C ASN A 106 -1.73 -1.74 16.91
N ASP A 107 -2.35 -2.39 17.89
CA ASP A 107 -3.53 -1.87 18.58
C ASP A 107 -3.23 -0.60 19.40
N LEU A 108 -2.03 -0.50 19.97
CA LEU A 108 -1.61 0.67 20.74
C LEU A 108 -1.51 1.90 19.83
N ASP A 109 -0.88 1.79 18.67
CA ASP A 109 -0.76 2.89 17.72
C ASP A 109 -2.13 3.31 17.18
N GLN A 110 -3.02 2.34 16.90
CA GLN A 110 -4.39 2.62 16.50
C GLN A 110 -5.14 3.41 17.57
N TRP A 111 -5.00 3.00 18.84
CA TRP A 111 -5.63 3.68 19.96
C TRP A 111 -5.09 5.09 20.17
N LEU A 112 -3.76 5.28 20.16
CA LEU A 112 -3.11 6.58 20.29
C LEU A 112 -3.48 7.54 19.14
N LEU A 113 -3.61 7.03 17.92
CA LEU A 113 -4.07 7.81 16.76
C LEU A 113 -5.53 8.23 16.92
N ALA A 114 -6.39 7.33 17.37
CA ALA A 114 -7.81 7.61 17.59
C ALA A 114 -8.03 8.67 18.68
N GLU A 115 -7.23 8.65 19.75
CA GLU A 115 -7.27 9.67 20.81
C GLU A 115 -6.57 10.99 20.42
N GLY A 116 -5.75 10.98 19.39
CA GLY A 116 -4.92 12.14 19.02
C GLY A 116 -3.74 12.38 19.96
N SER A 117 -3.32 11.35 20.71
CA SER A 117 -2.22 11.42 21.69
C SER A 117 -0.89 10.84 21.17
N LEU A 118 -0.83 10.38 19.92
CA LEU A 118 0.39 9.88 19.30
C LEU A 118 1.36 11.04 19.02
N LEU A 119 2.42 11.17 19.82
CA LEU A 119 3.38 12.29 19.75
C LEU A 119 4.26 12.26 18.51
N ARG A 120 4.49 11.07 17.93
CA ARG A 120 5.36 10.88 16.77
C ARG A 120 4.65 10.14 15.65
N PRO A 121 3.62 10.77 15.05
CA PRO A 121 2.83 10.09 14.02
C PRO A 121 3.65 9.70 12.78
N TYR A 122 4.76 10.36 12.49
CA TYR A 122 5.68 10.04 11.40
C TYR A 122 6.42 8.70 11.56
N GLU A 123 6.46 8.12 12.76
CA GLU A 123 7.01 6.77 13.00
C GLU A 123 6.00 5.68 12.62
N VAL A 124 4.72 6.01 12.53
CA VAL A 124 3.64 5.08 12.21
C VAL A 124 3.05 5.35 10.83
N LEU A 125 2.77 6.62 10.52
CA LEU A 125 2.20 7.05 9.23
C LEU A 125 3.31 7.36 8.23
N GLY A 126 2.99 7.25 6.93
CA GLY A 126 3.96 7.41 5.85
C GLY A 126 4.34 6.10 5.19
N ALA A 127 5.51 6.07 4.57
CA ALA A 127 6.10 4.92 3.88
C ALA A 127 7.30 4.40 4.68
N HIS A 128 7.20 3.18 5.23
CA HIS A 128 8.24 2.59 6.08
C HIS A 128 8.74 1.27 5.51
N PHE A 129 10.06 1.17 5.34
CA PHE A 129 10.69 -0.10 4.99
C PHE A 129 10.48 -1.12 6.12
N THR A 130 10.04 -2.30 5.76
CA THR A 130 9.78 -3.37 6.72
C THR A 130 9.80 -4.72 6.02
N GLU A 131 9.71 -5.77 6.81
CA GLU A 131 9.58 -7.13 6.32
C GLU A 131 8.28 -7.74 6.86
N CYS A 132 7.53 -8.43 6.01
CA CYS A 132 6.34 -9.18 6.38
C CYS A 132 6.42 -10.59 5.80
N ASP A 133 6.28 -11.62 6.64
CA ASP A 133 6.39 -13.05 6.26
C ASP A 133 7.65 -13.38 5.45
N GLY A 134 8.81 -12.82 5.84
CA GLY A 134 10.09 -13.02 5.15
C GLY A 134 10.18 -12.32 3.79
N VAL A 135 9.30 -11.36 3.52
CA VAL A 135 9.30 -10.58 2.28
C VAL A 135 9.61 -9.12 2.59
N PRO A 136 10.72 -8.58 2.08
CA PRO A 136 11.02 -7.16 2.22
C PRO A 136 10.10 -6.31 1.37
N GLY A 137 9.73 -5.13 1.88
CA GLY A 137 8.85 -4.21 1.19
C GLY A 137 8.70 -2.89 1.93
N VAL A 138 7.67 -2.16 1.59
CA VAL A 138 7.32 -0.89 2.23
C VAL A 138 5.88 -0.95 2.70
N ASN A 139 5.65 -0.60 3.96
CA ASN A 139 4.32 -0.43 4.49
C ASN A 139 3.90 1.03 4.40
N PHE A 140 2.80 1.29 3.72
CA PHE A 140 2.22 2.61 3.51
C PHE A 140 1.03 2.79 4.43
N ARG A 141 1.01 3.88 5.20
CA ARG A 141 -0.10 4.23 6.07
C ARG A 141 -0.45 5.70 5.95
N VAL A 142 -1.75 5.99 5.80
CA VAL A 142 -2.26 7.34 5.76
C VAL A 142 -3.54 7.48 6.59
N TRP A 143 -3.63 8.56 7.34
CA TRP A 143 -4.83 8.89 8.09
C TRP A 143 -5.81 9.65 7.19
N ALA A 144 -6.95 9.02 6.88
CA ALA A 144 -8.00 9.60 6.04
C ALA A 144 -9.39 9.06 6.44
N PRO A 145 -9.89 9.39 7.64
CA PRO A 145 -11.10 8.79 8.21
C PRO A 145 -12.37 9.06 7.39
N ASN A 146 -12.39 10.14 6.61
CA ASN A 146 -13.54 10.55 5.80
C ASN A 146 -13.47 10.07 4.35
N ALA A 147 -12.43 9.35 3.97
CA ALA A 147 -12.32 8.77 2.64
C ALA A 147 -13.21 7.53 2.50
N LYS A 148 -13.84 7.35 1.35
CA LYS A 148 -14.59 6.14 1.01
C LYS A 148 -13.68 5.03 0.50
N ARG A 149 -12.58 5.40 -0.17
CA ARG A 149 -11.53 4.53 -0.68
C ARG A 149 -10.21 5.29 -0.66
N VAL A 150 -9.15 4.60 -0.34
CA VAL A 150 -7.78 5.05 -0.60
C VAL A 150 -7.06 3.97 -1.38
N SER A 151 -6.35 4.35 -2.42
CA SER A 151 -5.48 3.47 -3.19
C SER A 151 -4.08 4.07 -3.26
N LEU A 152 -3.08 3.23 -3.19
CA LEU A 152 -1.70 3.62 -3.41
C LEU A 152 -1.42 3.64 -4.91
N VAL A 153 -0.89 4.75 -5.44
CA VAL A 153 -0.50 4.91 -6.83
C VAL A 153 0.95 5.39 -6.92
N GLY A 154 1.68 4.93 -7.91
CA GLY A 154 3.08 5.29 -8.07
C GLY A 154 3.76 4.60 -9.25
N ASP A 155 5.09 4.75 -9.32
CA ASP A 155 5.92 4.17 -10.39
C ASP A 155 5.79 2.64 -10.47
N PHE A 156 5.48 1.98 -9.37
CA PHE A 156 5.34 0.51 -9.26
C PHE A 156 4.03 -0.04 -9.85
N ASN A 157 3.05 0.80 -10.15
CA ASN A 157 1.73 0.34 -10.66
C ASN A 157 1.15 1.21 -11.77
N TYR A 158 2.01 1.94 -12.49
CA TYR A 158 1.63 2.85 -13.58
C TYR A 158 0.62 3.93 -13.16
N TRP A 159 0.61 4.31 -11.89
CA TRP A 159 -0.29 5.31 -11.32
C TRP A 159 -1.78 4.93 -11.40
N ASP A 160 -2.09 3.64 -11.48
CA ASP A 160 -3.45 3.09 -11.59
C ASP A 160 -4.01 2.73 -10.20
N GLY A 161 -4.96 3.53 -9.70
CA GLY A 161 -5.59 3.33 -8.40
C GLY A 161 -6.47 2.06 -8.27
N ARG A 162 -6.73 1.34 -9.38
CA ARG A 162 -7.43 0.05 -9.34
C ARG A 162 -6.55 -1.07 -8.81
N ARG A 163 -5.21 -0.93 -8.91
CA ARG A 163 -4.25 -2.02 -8.65
C ARG A 163 -3.94 -2.22 -7.18
N HIS A 164 -3.91 -1.15 -6.38
CA HIS A 164 -3.48 -1.22 -4.99
C HIS A 164 -4.45 -0.46 -4.04
N PRO A 165 -5.74 -0.85 -3.96
CA PRO A 165 -6.62 -0.34 -2.91
C PRO A 165 -6.13 -0.79 -1.53
N MET A 166 -6.22 0.11 -0.56
CA MET A 166 -5.70 -0.05 0.80
C MET A 166 -6.76 -0.57 1.76
N ARG A 167 -6.33 -1.23 2.85
CA ARG A 167 -7.19 -1.67 3.97
C ARG A 167 -7.54 -0.50 4.86
N PHE A 168 -8.80 -0.37 5.23
CA PHE A 168 -9.27 0.60 6.21
C PHE A 168 -9.28 0.02 7.62
N HIS A 169 -8.76 0.78 8.58
CA HIS A 169 -8.83 0.51 10.01
C HIS A 169 -9.85 1.47 10.66
N PRO A 170 -11.10 1.03 10.90
CA PRO A 170 -12.16 1.90 11.37
C PRO A 170 -11.89 2.53 12.74
N ALA A 171 -11.16 1.82 13.62
CA ALA A 171 -10.85 2.28 14.97
C ALA A 171 -9.96 3.54 14.99
N SER A 172 -9.05 3.67 14.02
CA SER A 172 -8.08 4.78 13.95
C SER A 172 -8.31 5.74 12.79
N GLY A 173 -9.09 5.33 11.78
CA GLY A 173 -9.25 6.09 10.53
C GLY A 173 -8.04 5.99 9.60
N VAL A 174 -7.18 5.01 9.81
CA VAL A 174 -5.96 4.77 9.01
C VAL A 174 -6.25 3.82 7.87
N TRP A 175 -5.64 4.09 6.73
CA TRP A 175 -5.56 3.19 5.58
C TRP A 175 -4.15 2.62 5.52
N GLU A 176 -4.03 1.31 5.28
CA GLU A 176 -2.77 0.58 5.30
C GLU A 176 -2.64 -0.36 4.11
N LEU A 177 -1.43 -0.44 3.54
CA LEU A 177 -1.06 -1.44 2.55
C LEU A 177 0.44 -1.73 2.65
N PHE A 178 0.79 -3.00 2.79
CA PHE A 178 2.16 -3.47 2.58
C PHE A 178 2.37 -3.77 1.10
N LEU A 179 3.36 -3.12 0.50
CA LEU A 179 3.75 -3.35 -0.90
C LEU A 179 5.08 -4.08 -0.95
N PRO A 180 5.08 -5.37 -1.33
CA PRO A 180 6.30 -6.16 -1.50
C PRO A 180 7.21 -5.57 -2.57
N LYS A 181 8.53 -5.67 -2.36
CA LYS A 181 9.56 -5.27 -3.33
C LYS A 181 9.54 -3.78 -3.74
N ALA A 182 8.74 -2.94 -3.08
CA ALA A 182 8.85 -1.51 -3.26
C ALA A 182 10.24 -1.03 -2.83
N SER A 183 10.82 -0.06 -3.54
CA SER A 183 12.22 0.33 -3.41
C SER A 183 12.39 1.82 -3.20
N LEU A 184 13.56 2.17 -2.65
CA LEU A 184 13.98 3.55 -2.42
C LEU A 184 13.91 4.39 -3.70
N GLY A 185 13.43 5.62 -3.60
CA GLY A 185 13.36 6.58 -4.68
C GLY A 185 12.15 6.43 -5.61
N GLN A 186 11.33 5.37 -5.45
CA GLN A 186 10.07 5.28 -6.20
C GLN A 186 9.09 6.35 -5.74
N ARG A 187 8.39 6.95 -6.70
CA ARG A 187 7.42 8.02 -6.45
C ARG A 187 6.04 7.44 -6.22
N TYR A 188 5.29 8.06 -5.31
CA TYR A 188 3.94 7.64 -4.99
C TYR A 188 3.04 8.80 -4.56
N LYS A 189 1.73 8.56 -4.63
CA LYS A 189 0.66 9.38 -4.05
C LYS A 189 -0.42 8.46 -3.49
N PHE A 190 -1.32 9.06 -2.73
CA PHE A 190 -2.59 8.43 -2.37
C PHE A 190 -3.70 8.95 -3.29
N GLU A 191 -4.35 8.04 -3.99
CA GLU A 191 -5.59 8.30 -4.71
C GLU A 191 -6.75 7.99 -3.79
N LEU A 192 -7.56 8.98 -3.48
CA LEU A 192 -8.69 8.79 -2.58
C LEU A 192 -10.00 9.26 -3.21
N ILE A 193 -11.09 8.57 -2.83
CA ILE A 193 -12.45 9.02 -3.10
C ILE A 193 -12.96 9.65 -1.81
N ASP A 194 -13.26 10.95 -1.86
CA ASP A 194 -13.76 11.69 -0.72
C ASP A 194 -15.22 11.31 -0.36
N CYS A 195 -15.73 11.84 0.75
CA CYS A 195 -17.10 11.57 1.20
C CYS A 195 -18.17 12.01 0.19
N TYR A 196 -17.85 12.92 -0.72
CA TYR A 196 -18.74 13.39 -1.78
C TYR A 196 -18.63 12.56 -3.07
N GLY A 197 -17.68 11.66 -3.15
CA GLY A 197 -17.44 10.80 -4.33
C GLY A 197 -16.45 11.40 -5.33
N ASN A 198 -15.74 12.47 -5.00
CA ASN A 198 -14.74 13.04 -5.90
C ASN A 198 -13.40 12.31 -5.75
N LEU A 199 -12.78 12.05 -6.90
CA LEU A 199 -11.43 11.51 -6.97
C LEU A 199 -10.41 12.62 -6.68
N ARG A 200 -9.45 12.32 -5.79
CA ARG A 200 -8.38 13.24 -5.42
C ARG A 200 -7.04 12.51 -5.33
N LEU A 201 -6.02 13.11 -5.89
CA LEU A 201 -4.62 12.69 -5.71
C LEU A 201 -3.97 13.57 -4.65
N LYS A 202 -3.38 12.96 -3.62
CA LYS A 202 -2.71 13.63 -2.52
C LYS A 202 -1.31 13.08 -2.33
N ALA A 203 -0.35 13.98 -2.10
CA ALA A 203 0.96 13.62 -1.57
C ALA A 203 0.81 13.09 -0.14
N ASP A 204 1.77 12.29 0.29
CA ASP A 204 1.83 11.81 1.66
C ASP A 204 2.26 12.94 2.60
N PRO A 205 1.44 13.29 3.61
CA PRO A 205 1.81 14.35 4.57
C PRO A 205 2.97 13.95 5.49
N TYR A 206 3.32 12.66 5.58
CA TYR A 206 4.40 12.12 6.40
C TYR A 206 5.57 11.58 5.57
N ALA A 207 5.63 11.90 4.27
CA ALA A 207 6.76 11.53 3.43
C ALA A 207 8.04 12.21 3.90
N PHE A 208 9.15 11.45 3.95
CA PHE A 208 10.47 11.97 4.31
C PHE A 208 11.18 12.66 3.12
N SER A 209 10.71 12.39 1.90
CA SER A 209 11.20 13.02 0.66
C SER A 209 10.05 13.27 -0.31
N SER A 210 10.23 14.23 -1.19
CA SER A 210 9.27 14.59 -2.22
C SER A 210 9.97 15.12 -3.47
N GLU A 211 9.31 15.04 -4.61
CA GLU A 211 9.76 15.66 -5.85
C GLU A 211 9.99 17.16 -5.70
N LEU A 212 10.88 17.68 -6.55
CA LEU A 212 11.07 19.12 -6.70
C LEU A 212 9.89 19.73 -7.47
N ARG A 213 9.50 20.92 -7.07
CA ARG A 213 8.45 21.68 -7.78
C ARG A 213 8.81 21.88 -9.27
N PRO A 214 7.85 21.79 -10.20
CA PRO A 214 6.38 21.82 -10.00
C PRO A 214 5.74 20.50 -9.63
N ASP A 215 6.47 19.39 -9.66
CA ASP A 215 5.96 18.08 -9.30
C ASP A 215 5.63 17.97 -7.79
N THR A 216 4.79 17.02 -7.43
CA THR A 216 4.25 16.94 -6.07
C THR A 216 4.09 15.50 -5.57
N ALA A 217 4.78 14.53 -6.15
CA ALA A 217 4.76 13.18 -5.61
C ALA A 217 5.67 13.07 -4.38
N SER A 218 5.31 12.18 -3.49
CA SER A 218 6.16 11.73 -2.40
C SER A 218 7.13 10.70 -2.93
N GLU A 219 8.31 10.59 -2.32
CA GLU A 219 9.32 9.59 -2.67
C GLU A 219 9.51 8.64 -1.49
N ILE A 220 9.64 7.35 -1.79
CA ILE A 220 9.98 6.35 -0.78
C ILE A 220 11.42 6.61 -0.32
N SER A 221 11.57 6.99 0.93
CA SER A 221 12.89 7.30 1.52
C SER A 221 12.95 6.85 2.98
N MET A 222 14.15 6.76 3.51
CA MET A 222 14.40 6.53 4.93
C MET A 222 14.74 7.85 5.60
N LEU A 223 14.39 7.97 6.88
CA LEU A 223 14.96 9.04 7.70
C LEU A 223 16.48 8.88 7.72
N PRO A 224 17.23 9.96 7.48
CA PRO A 224 18.67 9.90 7.66
C PRO A 224 18.98 9.61 9.14
N ASP A 225 20.05 8.85 9.36
CA ASP A 225 20.56 8.65 10.72
C ASP A 225 20.76 10.00 11.41
N VAL A 226 20.43 10.06 12.69
CA VAL A 226 20.63 11.26 13.48
C VAL A 226 22.15 11.55 13.52
N VAL A 227 22.58 12.47 12.68
CA VAL A 227 23.95 12.97 12.76
C VAL A 227 24.05 13.81 14.02
N GLU A 228 24.76 13.32 15.04
CA GLU A 228 25.09 14.13 16.19
C GLU A 228 25.79 15.40 15.71
N MET A 229 25.15 16.55 15.93
CA MET A 229 25.76 17.84 15.58
C MET A 229 26.98 18.09 16.47
N THR A 230 28.15 18.12 15.87
CA THR A 230 29.38 18.54 16.57
C THR A 230 29.21 19.96 17.07
N GLU A 231 29.89 20.30 18.17
CA GLU A 231 29.81 21.66 18.75
C GLU A 231 30.26 22.76 17.76
N GLU A 232 31.15 22.44 16.84
CA GLU A 232 31.58 23.34 15.76
C GLU A 232 30.42 23.70 14.84
N ARG A 233 29.65 22.73 14.40
CA ARG A 233 28.47 22.92 13.51
C ARG A 233 27.37 23.72 14.21
N ARG A 234 27.15 23.49 15.52
CA ARG A 234 26.24 24.31 16.34
C ARG A 234 26.69 25.75 16.46
N SER A 235 28.01 26.01 16.51
CA SER A 235 28.56 27.35 16.58
C SER A 235 28.45 28.12 15.27
N GLU A 236 28.55 27.42 14.11
CA GLU A 236 28.34 28.01 12.78
C GLU A 236 26.89 28.41 12.54
N GLU A 237 25.95 27.57 12.89
CA GLU A 237 24.51 27.88 12.77
C GLU A 237 24.12 29.09 13.66
N ARG A 238 24.71 29.21 14.85
CA ARG A 238 24.50 30.38 15.71
C ARG A 238 25.10 31.67 15.11
N ARG A 239 26.22 31.60 14.36
CA ARG A 239 26.80 32.73 13.64
C ARG A 239 25.91 33.18 12.49
N VAL A 240 25.46 32.25 11.63
CA VAL A 240 24.54 32.54 10.52
C VAL A 240 23.24 33.17 11.05
N GLY A 241 22.67 32.66 12.12
CA GLY A 241 21.47 33.22 12.74
C GLY A 241 21.64 34.63 13.31
N LYS A 242 22.85 35.00 13.74
CA LYS A 242 23.17 36.37 14.21
C LYS A 242 23.38 37.34 13.05
N GLU A 243 24.00 36.92 11.96
CA GLU A 243 24.21 37.75 10.77
C GLU A 243 22.89 38.10 10.08
N CYS A 244 21.95 37.20 10.01
CA CYS A 244 20.59 37.47 9.50
C CYS A 244 19.80 38.49 10.34
N LYS A 245 20.12 38.66 11.65
CA LYS A 245 19.47 39.68 12.51
C LYS A 245 20.08 41.08 12.38
N ILE A 246 21.34 41.15 12.02
CA ILE A 246 22.05 42.44 11.88
C ILE A 246 21.67 43.16 10.58
N GLY A 247 21.32 42.43 9.50
CA GLY A 247 20.90 43.01 8.23
C GLY A 247 19.52 43.70 8.22
N ARG A 248 18.76 43.67 9.32
CA ARG A 248 17.43 44.34 9.45
C ARG A 248 17.45 45.65 10.23
N ALA A 249 18.60 46.14 10.65
CA ALA A 249 18.72 47.33 11.51
C ALA A 249 19.15 48.61 10.78
N HIS A 250 19.17 48.63 9.45
CA HIS A 250 19.42 49.83 8.68
C HIS A 250 18.46 49.95 7.50
N VAL A 251 17.25 50.39 7.75
CA VAL A 251 16.43 51.23 6.85
C VAL A 251 15.55 52.13 7.71
#